data_dd8610bddba16a12997e76ec00e63c52
#
_entry.id   dd8610bddba16a12997e76ec00e63c52
#
_cell.length_a   1.000
_cell.length_b   1.000
_cell.length_c   1.000
_cell.angle_alpha   90.00
_cell.angle_beta   90.00
_cell.angle_gamma   90.00
#
_symmetry.space_group_name_H-M   'P 1'
#
loop_
_entity.id
_entity.type
_entity.pdbx_description
1 polymer ?
#
loop_
_entity_poly.entity_id
_entity_poly.type
_entity_poly.pdbx_seq_one_letter_code
_entity_poly.pdbx_strand_id
1 'polypeptide(L)'
;MDRYEAQILRSLKEGPKSFWRLLDEQDEHISGFVERLKMLLREDMVAYRDGKFVLTTRGEERSRFLNPRQDVTCNRCRGGYDPFRFQEALSFYARLVEGRPLPDLDFDQGFMTKEDIFARISFLYERGDLEGRRILIVGDDDLFSLALSATGLPESVTVLEIDPRLLAFIRKRSEEHGFRIEVHQYNVADPYPLAEHSFQVFVTDPVESERGLVATLSRGAQALEKGGALYFGLTTIESSWRKWYNIEKVLLGMGFVITDILRRFSSYPDSDNQFDENFYDRTMMRRLLDVELPLPADADWFRSSFIRCEAVEEPKPMVTGKVPFDKSFYLDDETMATPGY
;
A
#
# COMPACT_ATOMS: atom_id res chain seq x y z
N MET A 1 -6.57 -23.01 -19.13
CA MET A 1 -6.51 -21.56 -18.89
C MET A 1 -7.11 -21.28 -17.55
N ASP A 2 -6.33 -20.77 -16.65
CA ASP A 2 -6.81 -20.30 -15.35
C ASP A 2 -7.20 -18.80 -15.41
N ARG A 3 -7.61 -18.24 -14.25
CA ARG A 3 -8.08 -16.87 -14.15
C ARG A 3 -7.01 -15.83 -14.53
N TYR A 4 -5.79 -16.04 -14.09
CA TYR A 4 -4.70 -15.07 -14.28
C TYR A 4 -4.19 -15.08 -15.73
N GLU A 5 -4.05 -16.27 -16.33
CA GLU A 5 -3.76 -16.40 -17.75
C GLU A 5 -4.84 -15.69 -18.58
N ALA A 6 -6.12 -15.88 -18.22
CA ALA A 6 -7.22 -15.20 -18.89
C ALA A 6 -7.16 -13.68 -18.76
N GLN A 7 -6.75 -13.13 -17.62
CA GLN A 7 -6.58 -11.69 -17.41
C GLN A 7 -5.52 -11.12 -18.37
N ILE A 8 -4.34 -11.75 -18.44
CA ILE A 8 -3.26 -11.32 -19.34
C ILE A 8 -3.71 -11.37 -20.81
N LEU A 9 -4.29 -12.48 -21.25
CA LEU A 9 -4.71 -12.64 -22.64
C LEU A 9 -5.85 -11.67 -23.01
N ARG A 10 -6.80 -11.41 -22.10
CA ARG A 10 -7.86 -10.42 -22.32
C ARG A 10 -7.32 -9.00 -22.45
N SER A 11 -6.34 -8.65 -21.64
CA SER A 11 -5.66 -7.35 -21.71
C SER A 11 -4.97 -7.19 -23.07
N LEU A 12 -4.24 -8.19 -23.52
CA LEU A 12 -3.53 -8.18 -24.81
C LEU A 12 -4.47 -8.21 -26.03
N LYS A 13 -5.74 -8.60 -25.88
CA LYS A 13 -6.74 -8.47 -26.95
C LYS A 13 -7.13 -7.02 -27.26
N GLU A 14 -6.85 -6.08 -26.37
CA GLU A 14 -7.02 -4.64 -26.63
C GLU A 14 -5.87 -4.07 -27.49
N GLY A 15 -4.76 -4.78 -27.56
CA GLY A 15 -3.55 -4.37 -28.28
C GLY A 15 -2.27 -4.58 -27.49
N PRO A 16 -1.12 -4.14 -28.05
CA PRO A 16 0.17 -4.26 -27.38
C PRO A 16 0.22 -3.52 -26.04
N LYS A 17 0.75 -4.18 -24.99
CA LYS A 17 0.86 -3.63 -23.63
C LYS A 17 2.31 -3.68 -23.15
N SER A 18 2.72 -2.68 -22.38
CA SER A 18 3.95 -2.73 -21.58
C SER A 18 3.85 -3.77 -20.46
N PHE A 19 4.98 -4.11 -19.84
CA PHE A 19 5.00 -4.93 -18.62
C PHE A 19 4.19 -4.28 -17.50
N TRP A 20 4.37 -2.98 -17.30
CA TRP A 20 3.75 -2.21 -16.22
C TRP A 20 2.22 -2.17 -16.36
N ARG A 21 1.75 -1.99 -17.58
CA ARG A 21 0.30 -2.01 -17.87
C ARG A 21 -0.29 -3.40 -17.64
N LEU A 22 0.39 -4.47 -18.04
CA LEU A 22 -0.08 -5.83 -17.78
C LEU A 22 -0.08 -6.14 -16.28
N LEU A 23 0.95 -5.68 -15.56
CA LEU A 23 1.04 -5.83 -14.11
C LEU A 23 -0.09 -5.10 -13.39
N ASP A 24 -0.43 -3.88 -13.84
CA ASP A 24 -1.55 -3.11 -13.29
C ASP A 24 -2.93 -3.74 -13.58
N GLU A 25 -3.10 -4.46 -14.67
CA GLU A 25 -4.41 -4.96 -15.13
C GLU A 25 -4.75 -6.39 -14.67
N GLN A 26 -3.97 -6.97 -13.78
CA GLN A 26 -4.15 -8.34 -13.28
C GLN A 26 -4.14 -8.41 -11.75
N ASP A 27 -4.40 -9.60 -11.17
CA ASP A 27 -4.64 -9.80 -9.74
C ASP A 27 -3.65 -10.75 -9.05
N GLU A 28 -2.68 -11.30 -9.77
CA GLU A 28 -1.70 -12.21 -9.20
C GLU A 28 -0.53 -11.40 -8.60
N HIS A 29 0.12 -11.93 -7.57
CA HIS A 29 1.36 -11.35 -7.05
C HIS A 29 2.47 -11.40 -8.10
N ILE A 30 3.43 -10.51 -7.99
CA ILE A 30 4.39 -10.23 -9.06
C ILE A 30 5.18 -11.47 -9.51
N SER A 31 5.64 -12.32 -8.58
CA SER A 31 6.39 -13.53 -8.93
C SER A 31 5.54 -14.50 -9.75
N GLY A 32 4.29 -14.75 -9.35
CA GLY A 32 3.35 -15.60 -10.08
C GLY A 32 3.00 -15.04 -11.45
N PHE A 33 2.76 -13.73 -11.54
CA PHE A 33 2.53 -13.03 -12.81
C PHE A 33 3.70 -13.20 -13.77
N VAL A 34 4.94 -12.99 -13.28
CA VAL A 34 6.15 -13.13 -14.09
C VAL A 34 6.35 -14.55 -14.57
N GLU A 35 6.16 -15.56 -13.71
CA GLU A 35 6.25 -16.97 -14.11
C GLU A 35 5.24 -17.30 -15.20
N ARG A 36 4.02 -16.82 -15.08
CA ARG A 36 2.95 -17.00 -16.06
C ARG A 36 3.28 -16.32 -17.38
N LEU A 37 3.78 -15.11 -17.34
CA LEU A 37 4.20 -14.37 -18.53
C LEU A 37 5.35 -15.09 -19.25
N LYS A 38 6.35 -15.61 -18.50
CA LYS A 38 7.42 -16.46 -19.05
C LYS A 38 6.87 -17.75 -19.66
N MET A 39 5.87 -18.38 -19.07
CA MET A 39 5.20 -19.54 -19.63
C MET A 39 4.53 -19.20 -20.97
N LEU A 40 3.75 -18.13 -21.03
CA LEU A 40 3.06 -17.69 -22.26
C LEU A 40 4.04 -17.35 -23.39
N LEU A 41 5.20 -16.75 -23.05
CA LEU A 41 6.30 -16.50 -24.03
C LEU A 41 6.88 -17.83 -24.55
N ARG A 42 7.20 -18.79 -23.67
CA ARG A 42 7.77 -20.10 -24.07
C ARG A 42 6.81 -20.92 -24.92
N GLU A 43 5.50 -20.82 -24.66
CA GLU A 43 4.47 -21.53 -25.40
C GLU A 43 4.06 -20.80 -26.70
N ASP A 44 4.77 -19.71 -27.07
CA ASP A 44 4.49 -18.88 -28.24
C ASP A 44 3.05 -18.37 -28.29
N MET A 45 2.45 -18.09 -27.12
CA MET A 45 1.14 -17.45 -27.05
C MET A 45 1.24 -15.93 -27.00
N VAL A 46 2.35 -15.43 -26.45
CA VAL A 46 2.70 -14.02 -26.34
C VAL A 46 4.11 -13.82 -26.91
N ALA A 47 4.35 -12.70 -27.56
CA ALA A 47 5.67 -12.28 -28.01
C ALA A 47 6.02 -10.91 -27.43
N TYR A 48 7.32 -10.66 -27.20
CA TYR A 48 7.83 -9.34 -26.82
C TYR A 48 8.43 -8.64 -28.04
N ARG A 49 7.90 -7.48 -28.39
CA ARG A 49 8.32 -6.70 -29.57
C ARG A 49 8.26 -5.22 -29.25
N ASP A 50 9.31 -4.50 -29.56
CA ASP A 50 9.40 -3.04 -29.42
C ASP A 50 9.00 -2.55 -28.01
N GLY A 51 9.48 -3.25 -26.96
CA GLY A 51 9.20 -2.90 -25.57
C GLY A 51 7.80 -3.29 -25.07
N LYS A 52 7.01 -4.03 -25.86
CA LYS A 52 5.63 -4.40 -25.53
C LYS A 52 5.36 -5.89 -25.75
N PHE A 53 4.41 -6.41 -24.99
CA PHE A 53 3.87 -7.76 -25.16
C PHE A 53 2.70 -7.70 -26.15
N VAL A 54 2.62 -8.71 -27.02
CA VAL A 54 1.56 -8.85 -28.03
C VAL A 54 1.09 -10.31 -28.10
N LEU A 55 -0.17 -10.52 -28.47
CA LEU A 55 -0.63 -11.86 -28.82
C LEU A 55 0.04 -12.33 -30.13
N THR A 56 0.41 -13.60 -30.16
CA THR A 56 0.74 -14.30 -31.42
C THR A 56 -0.54 -14.90 -32.02
N THR A 57 -0.46 -15.43 -33.23
CA THR A 57 -1.57 -16.19 -33.83
C THR A 57 -2.04 -17.33 -32.94
N ARG A 58 -1.11 -18.02 -32.27
CA ARG A 58 -1.43 -19.08 -31.31
C ARG A 58 -2.12 -18.54 -30.05
N GLY A 59 -1.69 -17.37 -29.57
CA GLY A 59 -2.35 -16.68 -28.47
C GLY A 59 -3.77 -16.23 -28.82
N GLU A 60 -3.99 -15.73 -30.02
CA GLU A 60 -5.31 -15.35 -30.51
C GLU A 60 -6.26 -16.57 -30.58
N GLU A 61 -5.79 -17.70 -31.12
CA GLU A 61 -6.54 -18.96 -31.16
C GLU A 61 -6.88 -19.45 -29.75
N ARG A 62 -5.90 -19.45 -28.83
CA ARG A 62 -6.07 -19.86 -27.44
C ARG A 62 -7.11 -19.02 -26.71
N SER A 63 -7.13 -17.72 -26.99
CA SER A 63 -8.03 -16.72 -26.36
C SER A 63 -9.29 -16.41 -27.16
N ARG A 64 -9.58 -17.13 -28.27
CA ARG A 64 -10.70 -16.81 -29.19
C ARG A 64 -12.05 -16.64 -28.53
N PHE A 65 -12.31 -17.35 -27.43
CA PHE A 65 -13.56 -17.30 -26.68
C PHE A 65 -13.54 -16.24 -25.55
N LEU A 66 -12.41 -15.57 -25.33
CA LEU A 66 -12.33 -14.46 -24.39
C LEU A 66 -12.71 -13.15 -25.10
N ASN A 67 -13.51 -12.34 -24.46
CA ASN A 67 -13.69 -10.94 -24.88
C ASN A 67 -12.48 -10.11 -24.44
N PRO A 68 -12.15 -9.02 -25.16
CA PRO A 68 -11.19 -8.02 -24.66
C PRO A 68 -11.58 -7.55 -23.27
N ARG A 69 -10.59 -7.07 -22.51
CA ARG A 69 -10.83 -6.44 -21.21
C ARG A 69 -11.71 -5.19 -21.44
N GLN A 70 -12.58 -4.91 -20.50
CA GLN A 70 -13.35 -3.68 -20.47
C GLN A 70 -13.05 -2.98 -19.14
N ASP A 71 -12.77 -1.68 -19.20
CA ASP A 71 -12.67 -0.88 -17.99
C ASP A 71 -14.09 -0.60 -17.47
N VAL A 72 -14.39 -1.21 -16.35
CA VAL A 72 -15.70 -1.09 -15.68
C VAL A 72 -15.59 -0.31 -14.37
N THR A 73 -14.39 0.26 -14.08
CA THR A 73 -14.15 1.03 -12.88
C THR A 73 -14.55 2.49 -13.06
N CYS A 74 -14.89 3.15 -11.96
CA CYS A 74 -15.22 4.57 -11.98
C CYS A 74 -13.94 5.41 -11.86
N ASN A 75 -13.71 6.34 -12.77
CA ASN A 75 -12.54 7.21 -12.75
C ASN A 75 -12.65 8.39 -11.77
N ARG A 76 -13.86 8.63 -11.20
CA ARG A 76 -14.14 9.82 -10.37
C ARG A 76 -14.02 9.53 -8.86
N CYS A 77 -14.29 8.31 -8.45
CA CYS A 77 -14.24 7.93 -7.04
C CYS A 77 -13.23 6.82 -6.81
N ARG A 78 -12.67 6.78 -5.61
CA ARG A 78 -11.82 5.69 -5.13
C ARG A 78 -12.68 4.75 -4.30
N GLY A 79 -12.99 3.57 -4.81
CA GLY A 79 -13.79 2.58 -4.10
C GLY A 79 -15.16 3.07 -3.59
N GLY A 80 -15.73 4.12 -4.22
CA GLY A 80 -16.98 4.75 -3.79
C GLY A 80 -16.79 6.03 -2.97
N TYR A 81 -15.57 6.36 -2.55
CA TYR A 81 -15.26 7.54 -1.74
C TYR A 81 -14.79 8.71 -2.60
N ASP A 82 -15.30 9.92 -2.29
CA ASP A 82 -14.99 11.14 -3.00
C ASP A 82 -13.89 11.92 -2.24
N PRO A 83 -12.66 12.02 -2.79
CA PRO A 83 -11.56 12.74 -2.13
C PRO A 83 -11.84 14.24 -1.97
N PHE A 84 -12.75 14.80 -2.77
CA PHE A 84 -13.05 16.23 -2.78
C PHE A 84 -14.12 16.65 -1.77
N ARG A 85 -14.62 15.72 -0.94
CA ARG A 85 -15.48 16.07 0.19
C ARG A 85 -14.78 16.98 1.21
N PHE A 86 -13.47 16.88 1.31
CA PHE A 86 -12.62 17.71 2.16
C PHE A 86 -11.74 18.65 1.32
N GLN A 87 -12.30 19.28 0.29
CA GLN A 87 -11.56 20.09 -0.70
C GLN A 87 -10.67 21.18 -0.06
N GLU A 88 -11.15 21.85 1.00
CA GLU A 88 -10.38 22.88 1.71
C GLU A 88 -9.18 22.27 2.42
N ALA A 89 -9.39 21.15 3.13
CA ALA A 89 -8.33 20.43 3.82
C ALA A 89 -7.32 19.82 2.81
N LEU A 90 -7.79 19.27 1.68
CA LEU A 90 -6.93 18.78 0.60
C LEU A 90 -6.05 19.91 0.04
N SER A 91 -6.64 21.05 -0.25
CA SER A 91 -5.92 22.22 -0.77
C SER A 91 -4.92 22.77 0.26
N PHE A 92 -5.25 22.68 1.54
CA PHE A 92 -4.36 23.07 2.62
C PHE A 92 -3.21 22.06 2.78
N TYR A 93 -3.52 20.76 2.82
CA TYR A 93 -2.51 19.71 2.86
C TYR A 93 -1.50 19.82 1.72
N ALA A 94 -1.95 20.10 0.50
CA ALA A 94 -1.06 20.27 -0.65
C ALA A 94 0.03 21.35 -0.40
N ARG A 95 -0.30 22.41 0.35
CA ARG A 95 0.69 23.42 0.77
C ARG A 95 1.52 22.98 1.97
N LEU A 96 0.92 22.23 2.91
CA LEU A 96 1.63 21.73 4.10
C LEU A 96 2.79 20.81 3.74
N VAL A 97 2.65 20.02 2.68
CA VAL A 97 3.67 19.05 2.26
C VAL A 97 4.73 19.63 1.33
N GLU A 98 4.64 20.90 0.97
CA GLU A 98 5.70 21.56 0.19
C GLU A 98 7.05 21.50 0.92
N GLY A 99 8.06 20.99 0.22
CA GLY A 99 9.40 20.78 0.79
C GLY A 99 9.52 19.59 1.72
N ARG A 100 8.60 18.62 1.65
CA ARG A 100 8.72 17.32 2.36
C ARG A 100 10.01 16.61 1.99
N PRO A 101 10.61 15.83 2.89
CA PRO A 101 11.72 14.94 2.57
C PRO A 101 11.33 13.98 1.44
N LEU A 102 12.29 13.71 0.54
CA LEU A 102 12.11 12.64 -0.45
C LEU A 102 12.08 11.28 0.24
N PRO A 103 11.39 10.28 -0.34
CA PRO A 103 11.37 8.93 0.17
C PRO A 103 12.77 8.38 0.41
N ASP A 104 12.95 7.64 1.49
CA ASP A 104 14.19 6.94 1.77
C ASP A 104 13.97 5.45 1.57
N LEU A 105 14.66 4.91 0.59
CA LEU A 105 14.55 3.50 0.21
C LEU A 105 15.08 2.55 1.32
N ASP A 106 15.88 3.06 2.25
CA ASP A 106 16.34 2.27 3.40
C ASP A 106 15.22 2.04 4.43
N PHE A 107 14.15 2.84 4.37
CA PHE A 107 12.94 2.69 5.18
C PHE A 107 11.73 2.18 4.40
N ASP A 108 11.93 1.75 3.14
CA ASP A 108 10.85 1.27 2.26
C ASP A 108 9.72 2.31 2.10
N GLN A 109 10.10 3.57 1.95
CA GLN A 109 9.17 4.69 1.84
C GLN A 109 8.70 4.90 0.41
N GLY A 110 7.43 5.23 0.27
CA GLY A 110 6.81 5.68 -0.97
C GLY A 110 5.47 6.35 -0.65
N PHE A 111 5.18 7.51 -1.24
CA PHE A 111 3.95 8.20 -0.91
C PHE A 111 2.88 8.11 -1.99
N MET A 112 1.65 8.02 -1.54
CA MET A 112 0.48 7.96 -2.40
C MET A 112 0.04 9.34 -2.92
N THR A 113 -0.87 9.35 -3.87
CA THR A 113 -1.48 10.59 -4.35
C THR A 113 -2.26 11.28 -3.22
N LYS A 114 -2.29 12.62 -3.24
CA LYS A 114 -3.08 13.41 -2.26
C LYS A 114 -4.58 13.10 -2.35
N GLU A 115 -5.07 12.76 -3.54
CA GLU A 115 -6.45 12.34 -3.77
C GLU A 115 -6.74 11.03 -3.05
N ASP A 116 -5.82 10.07 -3.06
CA ASP A 116 -5.99 8.79 -2.36
C ASP A 116 -5.90 8.96 -0.84
N ILE A 117 -5.03 9.85 -0.34
CA ILE A 117 -4.99 10.25 1.07
C ILE A 117 -6.37 10.76 1.52
N PHE A 118 -6.98 11.67 0.74
CA PHE A 118 -8.29 12.23 1.10
C PHE A 118 -9.46 11.28 0.83
N ALA A 119 -9.31 10.29 -0.04
CA ALA A 119 -10.25 9.18 -0.15
C ALA A 119 -10.21 8.29 1.11
N ARG A 120 -9.01 8.01 1.68
CA ARG A 120 -8.87 7.33 2.97
C ARG A 120 -9.53 8.12 4.10
N ILE A 121 -9.32 9.44 4.16
CA ILE A 121 -9.96 10.32 5.15
C ILE A 121 -11.49 10.27 5.02
N SER A 122 -12.02 10.30 3.79
CA SER A 122 -13.46 10.18 3.55
C SER A 122 -14.01 8.84 4.03
N PHE A 123 -13.23 7.77 3.88
CA PHE A 123 -13.59 6.44 4.40
C PHE A 123 -13.59 6.41 5.94
N LEU A 124 -12.55 6.92 6.60
CA LEU A 124 -12.50 7.03 8.06
C LEU A 124 -13.69 7.84 8.60
N TYR A 125 -14.02 8.95 7.94
CA TYR A 125 -15.16 9.79 8.30
C TYR A 125 -16.48 9.04 8.23
N GLU A 126 -16.74 8.35 7.12
CA GLU A 126 -17.95 7.56 6.91
C GLU A 126 -18.12 6.45 7.96
N ARG A 127 -17.01 5.86 8.42
CA ARG A 127 -17.02 4.82 9.47
C ARG A 127 -17.13 5.38 10.88
N GLY A 128 -17.10 6.70 11.06
CA GLY A 128 -17.11 7.34 12.39
C GLY A 128 -15.77 7.22 13.13
N ASP A 129 -14.69 6.94 12.39
CA ASP A 129 -13.35 6.71 12.92
C ASP A 129 -12.44 7.94 12.78
N LEU A 130 -13.01 9.13 12.52
CA LEU A 130 -12.25 10.37 12.33
C LEU A 130 -12.57 11.42 13.39
N GLU A 131 -13.83 11.84 13.49
CA GLU A 131 -14.25 12.96 14.33
C GLU A 131 -14.18 12.61 15.82
N GLY A 132 -13.43 13.43 16.57
CA GLY A 132 -13.25 13.25 18.02
C GLY A 132 -12.44 12.00 18.39
N ARG A 133 -11.68 11.42 17.47
CA ARG A 133 -10.88 10.22 17.73
C ARG A 133 -9.43 10.54 18.04
N ARG A 134 -8.85 9.78 18.97
CA ARG A 134 -7.40 9.71 19.18
C ARG A 134 -6.83 8.69 18.19
N ILE A 135 -6.03 9.16 17.26
CA ILE A 135 -5.52 8.36 16.13
C ILE A 135 -4.03 8.15 16.31
N LEU A 136 -3.58 6.90 16.22
CA LEU A 136 -2.18 6.52 16.17
C LEU A 136 -1.79 6.14 14.73
N ILE A 137 -0.68 6.68 14.26
CA ILE A 137 -0.07 6.32 12.97
C ILE A 137 1.30 5.70 13.25
N VAL A 138 1.58 4.56 12.62
CA VAL A 138 2.92 3.95 12.61
C VAL A 138 3.45 3.95 11.19
N GLY A 139 4.56 4.68 10.96
CA GLY A 139 5.02 5.07 9.63
C GLY A 139 4.13 6.16 9.03
N ASP A 140 4.68 7.34 8.77
CA ASP A 140 3.91 8.49 8.27
C ASP A 140 4.64 9.18 7.11
N ASP A 141 5.21 8.40 6.23
CA ASP A 141 5.87 8.89 5.01
C ASP A 141 4.90 9.61 4.07
N ASP A 142 3.63 9.24 4.07
CA ASP A 142 2.55 9.97 3.39
C ASP A 142 2.20 11.32 4.03
N LEU A 143 2.70 11.62 5.24
CA LEU A 143 2.27 12.77 6.05
C LEU A 143 0.74 12.77 6.30
N PHE A 144 0.18 11.57 6.48
CA PHE A 144 -1.24 11.37 6.74
C PHE A 144 -1.69 12.10 8.01
N SER A 145 -0.79 12.23 9.00
CA SER A 145 -1.03 13.02 10.22
C SER A 145 -1.36 14.49 9.92
N LEU A 146 -0.66 15.10 8.97
CA LEU A 146 -0.92 16.48 8.54
C LEU A 146 -2.26 16.58 7.78
N ALA A 147 -2.58 15.58 6.95
CA ALA A 147 -3.84 15.54 6.22
C ALA A 147 -5.05 15.39 7.18
N LEU A 148 -4.95 14.49 8.15
CA LEU A 148 -5.95 14.32 9.22
C LEU A 148 -6.14 15.62 10.01
N SER A 149 -5.03 16.25 10.43
CA SER A 149 -5.07 17.50 11.22
C SER A 149 -5.60 18.67 10.43
N ALA A 150 -5.37 18.72 9.11
CA ALA A 150 -5.92 19.75 8.23
C ALA A 150 -7.46 19.72 8.17
N THR A 151 -8.10 18.59 8.50
CA THR A 151 -9.57 18.51 8.61
C THR A 151 -10.10 19.17 9.88
N GLY A 152 -9.28 19.26 10.92
CA GLY A 152 -9.68 19.73 12.26
C GLY A 152 -10.61 18.78 13.01
N LEU A 153 -10.85 17.56 12.54
CA LEU A 153 -11.83 16.62 13.08
C LEU A 153 -11.28 15.71 14.18
N PRO A 154 -10.03 15.15 14.12
CA PRO A 154 -9.50 14.33 15.18
C PRO A 154 -9.38 15.05 16.53
N GLU A 155 -9.56 14.34 17.64
CA GLU A 155 -9.22 14.84 18.97
C GLU A 155 -7.70 15.08 19.08
N SER A 156 -6.91 14.09 18.65
CA SER A 156 -5.46 14.16 18.60
C SER A 156 -4.90 13.14 17.61
N VAL A 157 -3.70 13.40 17.13
CA VAL A 157 -2.94 12.47 16.28
C VAL A 157 -1.60 12.20 16.94
N THR A 158 -1.21 10.94 17.07
CA THR A 158 0.13 10.53 17.53
C THR A 158 0.82 9.79 16.39
N VAL A 159 2.10 10.10 16.18
CA VAL A 159 2.92 9.49 15.12
C VAL A 159 4.11 8.78 15.74
N LEU A 160 4.27 7.51 15.40
CA LEU A 160 5.46 6.71 15.68
C LEU A 160 6.18 6.49 14.34
N GLU A 161 7.37 7.10 14.17
CA GLU A 161 8.09 7.15 12.90
C GLU A 161 9.58 6.87 13.13
N ILE A 162 10.19 6.10 12.24
CA ILE A 162 11.61 5.77 12.32
C ILE A 162 12.49 6.87 11.73
N ASP A 163 12.02 7.56 10.69
CA ASP A 163 12.77 8.59 9.97
C ASP A 163 12.80 9.94 10.71
N PRO A 164 13.96 10.37 11.21
CA PRO A 164 14.07 11.64 11.92
C PRO A 164 13.80 12.86 11.04
N ARG A 165 13.92 12.76 9.70
CA ARG A 165 13.63 13.85 8.76
C ARG A 165 12.14 14.13 8.70
N LEU A 166 11.31 13.06 8.63
CA LEU A 166 9.86 13.16 8.67
C LEU A 166 9.38 13.68 10.02
N LEU A 167 9.93 13.18 11.13
CA LEU A 167 9.60 13.67 12.47
C LEU A 167 9.86 15.18 12.63
N ALA A 168 11.02 15.65 12.15
CA ALA A 168 11.36 17.08 12.18
C ALA A 168 10.40 17.90 11.32
N PHE A 169 10.04 17.40 10.15
CA PHE A 169 9.11 18.05 9.24
C PHE A 169 7.69 18.15 9.85
N ILE A 170 7.16 17.05 10.38
CA ILE A 170 5.84 17.01 11.01
C ILE A 170 5.77 17.95 12.21
N ARG A 171 6.79 17.94 13.11
CA ARG A 171 6.86 18.86 14.27
C ARG A 171 6.80 20.30 13.82
N LYS A 172 7.64 20.66 12.85
CA LYS A 172 7.68 22.04 12.33
C LYS A 172 6.32 22.47 11.81
N ARG A 173 5.67 21.65 10.97
CA ARG A 173 4.34 21.97 10.42
C ARG A 173 3.26 22.01 11.50
N SER A 174 3.32 21.11 12.47
CA SER A 174 2.41 21.07 13.61
C SER A 174 2.50 22.36 14.44
N GLU A 175 3.71 22.82 14.76
CA GLU A 175 3.95 24.06 15.50
C GLU A 175 3.50 25.30 14.71
N GLU A 176 3.84 25.38 13.41
CA GLU A 176 3.46 26.50 12.54
C GLU A 176 1.95 26.70 12.43
N HIS A 177 1.18 25.62 12.51
CA HIS A 177 -0.28 25.64 12.31
C HIS A 177 -1.11 25.32 13.58
N GLY A 178 -0.45 25.06 14.70
CA GLY A 178 -1.12 24.79 15.98
C GLY A 178 -1.89 23.46 15.99
N PHE A 179 -1.40 22.44 15.25
CA PHE A 179 -2.01 21.14 15.24
C PHE A 179 -1.73 20.36 16.54
N ARG A 180 -2.61 19.42 16.88
CA ARG A 180 -2.44 18.51 18.01
C ARG A 180 -1.82 17.20 17.55
N ILE A 181 -0.56 17.26 17.09
CA ILE A 181 0.20 16.10 16.67
C ILE A 181 1.33 15.87 17.66
N GLU A 182 1.37 14.70 18.27
CA GLU A 182 2.48 14.21 19.06
C GLU A 182 3.35 13.28 18.21
N VAL A 183 4.68 13.46 18.21
CA VAL A 183 5.59 12.67 17.37
C VAL A 183 6.71 12.05 18.20
N HIS A 184 6.94 10.74 18.01
CA HIS A 184 7.99 9.98 18.67
C HIS A 184 8.83 9.24 17.65
N GLN A 185 10.16 9.24 17.85
CA GLN A 185 11.02 8.39 17.07
C GLN A 185 10.88 6.95 17.56
N TYR A 186 10.54 6.05 16.64
CA TYR A 186 10.25 4.67 16.98
C TYR A 186 10.55 3.72 15.83
N ASN A 187 11.15 2.58 16.18
CA ASN A 187 11.30 1.46 15.28
C ASN A 187 10.24 0.41 15.65
N VAL A 188 9.38 0.05 14.71
CA VAL A 188 8.29 -0.93 14.93
C VAL A 188 8.78 -2.31 15.38
N ALA A 189 10.04 -2.65 15.11
CA ALA A 189 10.68 -3.86 15.61
C ALA A 189 10.95 -3.84 17.12
N ASP A 190 10.99 -2.64 17.74
CA ASP A 190 11.13 -2.51 19.20
C ASP A 190 9.78 -2.69 19.92
N PRO A 191 9.78 -2.95 21.24
CA PRO A 191 8.54 -3.01 22.02
C PRO A 191 7.73 -1.72 21.91
N TYR A 192 6.39 -1.84 21.95
CA TYR A 192 5.47 -0.70 21.88
C TYR A 192 5.77 0.33 22.99
N PRO A 193 5.93 1.62 22.67
CA PRO A 193 6.49 2.59 23.60
C PRO A 193 5.46 3.38 24.41
N LEU A 194 4.17 3.31 24.07
CA LEU A 194 3.11 4.13 24.68
C LEU A 194 2.22 3.30 25.61
N ALA A 195 1.22 3.95 26.21
CA ALA A 195 0.23 3.25 27.01
C ALA A 195 -0.63 2.34 26.10
N GLU A 196 -0.80 1.08 26.53
CA GLU A 196 -1.64 0.13 25.82
C GLU A 196 -3.12 0.57 25.89
N HIS A 197 -3.90 0.19 24.86
CA HIS A 197 -5.34 0.42 24.76
C HIS A 197 -5.77 1.88 24.98
N SER A 198 -4.99 2.83 24.45
CA SER A 198 -5.23 4.27 24.63
C SER A 198 -5.73 4.99 23.38
N PHE A 199 -5.86 4.29 22.25
CA PHE A 199 -6.30 4.84 20.98
C PHE A 199 -7.59 4.16 20.48
N GLN A 200 -8.41 4.94 19.75
CA GLN A 200 -9.61 4.43 19.07
C GLN A 200 -9.30 4.01 17.63
N VAL A 201 -8.28 4.60 17.02
CA VAL A 201 -7.94 4.33 15.61
C VAL A 201 -6.43 4.17 15.48
N PHE A 202 -6.04 3.14 14.72
CA PHE A 202 -4.66 2.86 14.33
C PHE A 202 -4.59 2.82 12.81
N VAL A 203 -3.60 3.51 12.23
CA VAL A 203 -3.40 3.54 10.77
C VAL A 203 -1.94 3.26 10.46
N THR A 204 -1.69 2.44 9.43
CA THR A 204 -0.33 2.14 8.96
C THR A 204 -0.32 1.70 7.50
N ASP A 205 0.78 1.95 6.80
CA ASP A 205 1.17 1.24 5.58
C ASP A 205 2.45 0.44 5.92
N PRO A 206 2.31 -0.82 6.32
CA PRO A 206 3.42 -1.61 6.84
C PRO A 206 4.28 -2.18 5.71
N VAL A 207 5.55 -2.50 5.99
CA VAL A 207 6.35 -3.35 5.12
C VAL A 207 5.68 -4.71 4.94
N GLU A 208 5.65 -5.24 3.72
CA GLU A 208 4.79 -6.38 3.35
C GLU A 208 5.43 -7.76 3.53
N SER A 209 6.61 -7.85 4.15
CA SER A 209 7.08 -9.16 4.63
C SER A 209 6.14 -9.70 5.71
N GLU A 210 5.96 -11.00 5.78
CA GLU A 210 5.07 -11.61 6.80
C GLU A 210 5.50 -11.21 8.23
N ARG A 211 6.82 -11.12 8.49
CA ARG A 211 7.36 -10.67 9.78
C ARG A 211 7.04 -9.21 10.07
N GLY A 212 7.25 -8.31 9.10
CA GLY A 212 6.94 -6.88 9.23
C GLY A 212 5.46 -6.64 9.47
N LEU A 213 4.59 -7.30 8.70
CA LEU A 213 3.14 -7.25 8.86
C LEU A 213 2.72 -7.69 10.27
N VAL A 214 3.14 -8.87 10.73
CA VAL A 214 2.76 -9.39 12.06
C VAL A 214 3.26 -8.47 13.17
N ALA A 215 4.48 -7.96 13.07
CA ALA A 215 5.03 -7.03 14.05
C ALA A 215 4.19 -5.74 14.11
N THR A 216 3.96 -5.10 12.97
CA THR A 216 3.24 -3.81 12.89
C THR A 216 1.78 -3.95 13.35
N LEU A 217 1.07 -4.98 12.89
CA LEU A 217 -0.31 -5.23 13.31
C LEU A 217 -0.41 -5.56 14.81
N SER A 218 0.63 -6.20 15.38
CA SER A 218 0.71 -6.44 16.82
C SER A 218 0.85 -5.12 17.61
N ARG A 219 1.55 -4.11 17.09
CA ARG A 219 1.60 -2.77 17.71
C ARG A 219 0.24 -2.09 17.67
N GLY A 220 -0.51 -2.28 16.56
CA GLY A 220 -1.92 -1.86 16.50
C GLY A 220 -2.79 -2.53 17.56
N ALA A 221 -2.63 -3.83 17.77
CA ALA A 221 -3.34 -4.56 18.81
C ALA A 221 -2.99 -4.09 20.23
N GLN A 222 -1.71 -3.70 20.48
CA GLN A 222 -1.33 -3.12 21.78
C GLN A 222 -1.91 -1.71 21.97
N ALA A 223 -2.04 -0.94 20.90
CA ALA A 223 -2.48 0.45 20.97
C ALA A 223 -3.99 0.61 21.15
N LEU A 224 -4.78 -0.26 20.52
CA LEU A 224 -6.23 -0.10 20.38
C LEU A 224 -7.00 -0.61 21.58
N GLU A 225 -8.00 0.18 22.00
CA GLU A 225 -9.04 -0.27 22.93
C GLU A 225 -10.02 -1.22 22.22
N LYS A 226 -10.78 -1.99 22.97
CA LYS A 226 -11.89 -2.80 22.44
C LYS A 226 -12.91 -1.89 21.73
N GLY A 227 -13.34 -2.28 20.54
CA GLY A 227 -14.18 -1.46 19.65
C GLY A 227 -13.39 -0.47 18.80
N GLY A 228 -12.07 -0.42 18.97
CA GLY A 228 -11.19 0.41 18.14
C GLY A 228 -11.03 -0.14 16.73
N ALA A 229 -10.67 0.73 15.80
CA ALA A 229 -10.49 0.42 14.38
C ALA A 229 -9.01 0.39 13.98
N LEU A 230 -8.60 -0.69 13.32
CA LEU A 230 -7.28 -0.87 12.74
C LEU A 230 -7.38 -0.74 11.22
N TYR A 231 -6.61 0.18 10.65
CA TYR A 231 -6.51 0.42 9.21
C TYR A 231 -5.09 0.12 8.72
N PHE A 232 -4.98 -0.61 7.62
CA PHE A 232 -3.67 -0.86 7.03
C PHE A 232 -3.73 -1.03 5.52
N GLY A 233 -2.62 -0.65 4.86
CA GLY A 233 -2.39 -0.93 3.46
C GLY A 233 -1.89 -2.35 3.26
N LEU A 234 -2.29 -3.00 2.16
CA LEU A 234 -1.74 -4.28 1.72
C LEU A 234 -1.88 -4.42 0.20
N THR A 235 -0.78 -4.71 -0.48
CA THR A 235 -0.82 -4.93 -1.92
C THR A 235 -1.21 -6.37 -2.27
N THR A 236 -1.51 -6.63 -3.55
CA THR A 236 -1.49 -7.97 -4.13
C THR A 236 -0.22 -8.20 -4.94
N ILE A 237 0.59 -7.16 -5.12
CA ILE A 237 1.86 -7.22 -5.85
C ILE A 237 2.89 -8.01 -5.03
N GLU A 238 3.06 -7.68 -3.75
CA GLU A 238 4.03 -8.28 -2.84
C GLU A 238 3.41 -9.21 -1.81
N SER A 239 2.09 -9.43 -1.90
CA SER A 239 1.36 -10.30 -0.99
C SER A 239 0.41 -11.21 -1.74
N SER A 240 0.80 -12.48 -1.89
CA SER A 240 -0.04 -13.52 -2.49
C SER A 240 -1.32 -13.76 -1.69
N TRP A 241 -2.31 -14.40 -2.30
CA TRP A 241 -3.51 -14.84 -1.59
C TRP A 241 -3.21 -15.78 -0.43
N ARG A 242 -2.06 -16.46 -0.43
CA ARG A 242 -1.61 -17.27 0.70
C ARG A 242 -1.15 -16.39 1.86
N LYS A 243 -0.38 -15.34 1.58
CA LYS A 243 0.04 -14.35 2.58
C LYS A 243 -1.19 -13.61 3.15
N TRP A 244 -2.11 -13.17 2.28
CA TRP A 244 -3.39 -12.57 2.72
C TRP A 244 -4.13 -13.48 3.70
N TYR A 245 -4.32 -14.75 3.34
CA TYR A 245 -4.98 -15.75 4.21
C TYR A 245 -4.27 -15.90 5.55
N ASN A 246 -2.93 -15.89 5.59
CA ASN A 246 -2.17 -15.97 6.83
C ASN A 246 -2.39 -14.73 7.70
N ILE A 247 -2.35 -13.53 7.11
CA ILE A 247 -2.57 -12.27 7.83
C ILE A 247 -4.01 -12.15 8.34
N GLU A 248 -5.00 -12.56 7.57
CA GLU A 248 -6.40 -12.62 8.05
C GLU A 248 -6.54 -13.52 9.29
N LYS A 249 -5.88 -14.67 9.30
CA LYS A 249 -5.86 -15.55 10.49
C LYS A 249 -5.18 -14.90 11.69
N VAL A 250 -4.09 -14.17 11.48
CA VAL A 250 -3.40 -13.42 12.52
C VAL A 250 -4.33 -12.36 13.10
N LEU A 251 -5.03 -11.58 12.28
CA LEU A 251 -6.01 -10.58 12.70
C LEU A 251 -7.14 -11.19 13.54
N LEU A 252 -7.73 -12.28 13.05
CA LEU A 252 -8.75 -13.01 13.81
C LEU A 252 -8.21 -13.52 15.15
N GLY A 253 -6.98 -14.04 15.17
CA GLY A 253 -6.31 -14.50 16.40
C GLY A 253 -6.01 -13.38 17.40
N MET A 254 -5.85 -12.15 16.90
CA MET A 254 -5.66 -10.95 17.73
C MET A 254 -6.99 -10.32 18.24
N GLY A 255 -8.16 -10.86 17.84
CA GLY A 255 -9.47 -10.37 18.26
C GLY A 255 -10.09 -9.33 17.31
N PHE A 256 -9.59 -9.21 16.09
CA PHE A 256 -10.14 -8.33 15.07
C PHE A 256 -11.04 -9.09 14.09
N VAL A 257 -12.04 -8.40 13.56
CA VAL A 257 -12.82 -8.81 12.39
C VAL A 257 -12.55 -7.82 11.24
N ILE A 258 -12.34 -8.32 10.04
CA ILE A 258 -12.23 -7.49 8.84
C ILE A 258 -13.65 -7.03 8.47
N THR A 259 -13.86 -5.72 8.44
CA THR A 259 -15.15 -5.12 8.09
C THR A 259 -15.19 -4.62 6.66
N ASP A 260 -14.05 -4.20 6.13
CA ASP A 260 -13.95 -3.63 4.77
C ASP A 260 -12.61 -3.99 4.13
N ILE A 261 -12.65 -4.27 2.83
CA ILE A 261 -11.47 -4.40 1.96
C ILE A 261 -11.71 -3.56 0.72
N LEU A 262 -11.09 -2.39 0.67
CA LEU A 262 -11.16 -1.51 -0.49
C LEU A 262 -9.98 -1.84 -1.42
N ARG A 263 -10.24 -2.69 -2.41
CA ARG A 263 -9.23 -3.21 -3.33
C ARG A 263 -8.65 -2.11 -4.22
N ARG A 264 -7.30 -2.08 -4.36
CA ARG A 264 -6.59 -1.15 -5.26
C ARG A 264 -6.96 0.31 -4.97
N PHE A 265 -7.10 0.65 -3.71
CA PHE A 265 -7.66 1.91 -3.24
C PHE A 265 -6.66 3.05 -3.29
N SER A 266 -5.38 2.78 -3.02
CA SER A 266 -4.32 3.77 -3.00
C SER A 266 -3.27 3.47 -4.07
N SER A 267 -2.84 4.51 -4.78
CA SER A 267 -1.83 4.44 -5.82
C SER A 267 -0.57 5.17 -5.38
N TYR A 268 0.58 4.56 -5.66
CA TYR A 268 1.91 5.13 -5.47
C TYR A 268 2.47 5.43 -6.85
N PRO A 269 2.32 6.68 -7.35
CA PRO A 269 2.66 7.02 -8.73
C PRO A 269 4.17 7.14 -8.92
N ASP A 270 4.63 6.76 -10.10
CA ASP A 270 6.03 6.97 -10.51
C ASP A 270 6.33 8.45 -10.87
N SER A 271 5.29 9.28 -10.96
CA SER A 271 5.35 10.65 -11.51
C SER A 271 6.15 11.66 -10.68
N ASP A 272 6.38 11.39 -9.40
CA ASP A 272 7.06 12.31 -8.47
C ASP A 272 8.51 11.91 -8.17
N ASN A 273 9.14 11.16 -9.09
CA ASN A 273 10.51 10.61 -8.99
C ASN A 273 10.75 9.73 -7.76
N GLN A 274 9.70 9.15 -7.19
CA GLN A 274 9.88 8.22 -6.08
C GLN A 274 10.33 6.83 -6.54
N PHE A 275 10.01 6.44 -7.78
CA PHE A 275 10.46 5.22 -8.43
C PHE A 275 11.45 5.57 -9.57
N ASP A 276 12.59 6.16 -9.20
CA ASP A 276 13.66 6.51 -10.13
C ASP A 276 14.50 5.27 -10.51
N GLU A 277 15.55 5.47 -11.32
CA GLU A 277 16.45 4.38 -11.69
C GLU A 277 17.08 3.70 -10.46
N ASN A 278 17.39 4.43 -9.39
CA ASN A 278 17.94 3.89 -8.16
C ASN A 278 16.95 2.96 -7.45
N PHE A 279 15.65 3.28 -7.43
CA PHE A 279 14.62 2.36 -6.94
C PHE A 279 14.65 1.04 -7.70
N TYR A 280 14.57 1.09 -9.04
CA TYR A 280 14.55 -0.12 -9.87
C TYR A 280 15.87 -0.91 -9.80
N ASP A 281 17.02 -0.27 -9.56
CA ASP A 281 18.30 -0.95 -9.37
C ASP A 281 18.40 -1.65 -8.00
N ARG A 282 17.71 -1.14 -6.98
CA ARG A 282 17.68 -1.68 -5.61
C ARG A 282 16.59 -2.72 -5.38
N THR A 283 15.71 -2.93 -6.34
CA THR A 283 14.64 -3.93 -6.28
C THR A 283 14.93 -5.10 -7.22
N MET A 284 14.10 -6.14 -7.14
CA MET A 284 14.17 -7.25 -8.10
C MET A 284 13.51 -6.95 -9.45
N MET A 285 12.86 -5.78 -9.62
CA MET A 285 12.01 -5.47 -10.76
C MET A 285 12.73 -5.59 -12.12
N ARG A 286 13.98 -5.10 -12.23
CA ARG A 286 14.77 -5.24 -13.48
C ARG A 286 15.21 -6.67 -13.80
N ARG A 287 15.19 -7.56 -12.81
CA ARG A 287 15.70 -8.95 -12.96
C ARG A 287 14.59 -9.97 -13.13
N LEU A 288 13.33 -9.54 -13.14
CA LEU A 288 12.18 -10.43 -13.19
C LEU A 288 12.04 -11.15 -14.52
N LEU A 289 12.43 -10.48 -15.62
CA LEU A 289 12.37 -11.02 -16.98
C LEU A 289 13.74 -10.92 -17.65
N ASP A 290 13.99 -11.82 -18.63
CA ASP A 290 15.19 -11.77 -19.47
C ASP A 290 15.05 -10.76 -20.63
N VAL A 291 14.38 -9.64 -20.36
CA VAL A 291 14.19 -8.54 -21.31
C VAL A 291 14.34 -7.21 -20.57
N GLU A 292 14.83 -6.21 -21.28
CA GLU A 292 14.89 -4.84 -20.73
C GLU A 292 13.48 -4.25 -20.67
N LEU A 293 13.09 -3.83 -19.46
CA LEU A 293 11.80 -3.20 -19.24
C LEU A 293 11.92 -1.69 -19.45
N PRO A 294 11.07 -1.08 -20.31
CA PRO A 294 11.08 0.37 -20.49
C PRO A 294 10.78 1.11 -19.19
N LEU A 295 11.55 2.18 -18.92
CA LEU A 295 11.35 3.12 -17.82
C LEU A 295 11.20 4.54 -18.37
N PRO A 296 10.46 5.44 -17.70
CA PRO A 296 9.64 5.15 -16.51
C PRO A 296 8.47 4.20 -16.80
N ALA A 297 7.84 3.68 -15.75
CA ALA A 297 6.62 2.90 -15.89
C ALA A 297 5.50 3.74 -16.53
N ASP A 298 4.75 3.16 -17.47
CA ASP A 298 3.63 3.83 -18.17
C ASP A 298 2.27 3.57 -17.50
N ALA A 299 2.28 3.04 -16.28
CA ALA A 299 1.10 2.78 -15.46
C ALA A 299 1.43 2.90 -13.97
N ASP A 300 0.44 3.31 -13.17
CA ASP A 300 0.51 3.29 -11.70
C ASP A 300 0.32 1.85 -11.22
N TRP A 301 1.34 1.03 -11.41
CA TRP A 301 1.30 -0.41 -11.17
C TRP A 301 1.33 -0.78 -9.68
N PHE A 302 1.93 0.06 -8.82
CA PHE A 302 2.00 -0.18 -7.38
C PHE A 302 0.77 0.41 -6.70
N ARG A 303 -0.14 -0.48 -6.28
CA ARG A 303 -1.40 -0.10 -5.64
C ARG A 303 -1.67 -0.97 -4.43
N SER A 304 -2.00 -0.34 -3.31
CA SER A 304 -2.44 -1.05 -2.11
C SER A 304 -3.96 -1.10 -2.00
N SER A 305 -4.44 -2.16 -1.39
CA SER A 305 -5.79 -2.20 -0.82
C SER A 305 -5.76 -1.54 0.53
N PHE A 306 -6.84 -0.87 0.93
CA PHE A 306 -6.99 -0.31 2.26
C PHE A 306 -7.99 -1.16 3.04
N ILE A 307 -7.56 -1.74 4.14
CA ILE A 307 -8.30 -2.73 4.92
C ILE A 307 -8.67 -2.12 6.26
N ARG A 308 -9.95 -2.25 6.65
CA ARG A 308 -10.42 -1.88 7.97
C ARG A 308 -10.76 -3.12 8.76
N CYS A 309 -10.28 -3.15 10.00
CA CYS A 309 -10.65 -4.16 10.99
C CYS A 309 -11.22 -3.49 12.24
N GLU A 310 -12.10 -4.18 12.94
CA GLU A 310 -12.66 -3.75 14.21
C GLU A 310 -12.30 -4.73 15.32
N ALA A 311 -11.86 -4.21 16.46
CA ALA A 311 -11.55 -5.00 17.66
C ALA A 311 -12.84 -5.44 18.34
N VAL A 312 -13.33 -6.63 18.04
CA VAL A 312 -14.57 -7.17 18.63
C VAL A 312 -14.34 -7.77 20.03
N GLU A 313 -13.08 -8.09 20.33
CA GLU A 313 -12.61 -8.50 21.66
C GLU A 313 -11.55 -7.52 22.15
N GLU A 314 -11.07 -7.67 23.39
CA GLU A 314 -9.85 -6.99 23.83
C GLU A 314 -8.69 -7.45 22.94
N PRO A 315 -8.02 -6.55 22.20
CA PRO A 315 -6.99 -6.95 21.26
C PRO A 315 -5.80 -7.61 21.95
N LYS A 316 -5.32 -8.71 21.39
CA LYS A 316 -4.19 -9.48 21.91
C LYS A 316 -3.08 -9.55 20.86
N PRO A 317 -1.95 -8.84 21.06
CA PRO A 317 -0.88 -8.86 20.09
C PRO A 317 -0.25 -10.25 19.98
N MET A 318 0.15 -10.64 18.76
CA MET A 318 0.94 -11.86 18.56
C MET A 318 2.38 -11.70 19.05
N VAL A 319 2.89 -10.46 19.03
CA VAL A 319 4.27 -10.12 19.44
C VAL A 319 4.24 -8.85 20.28
N THR A 320 4.82 -8.92 21.50
CA THR A 320 4.96 -7.75 22.41
C THR A 320 6.41 -7.29 22.56
N GLY A 321 7.36 -8.23 22.45
CA GLY A 321 8.78 -7.96 22.59
C GLY A 321 9.45 -7.38 21.35
N LYS A 322 10.79 -7.28 21.42
CA LYS A 322 11.64 -6.92 20.29
C LYS A 322 11.64 -8.03 19.24
N VAL A 323 11.49 -7.66 17.98
CA VAL A 323 11.64 -8.56 16.82
C VAL A 323 13.01 -8.31 16.16
N PRO A 324 13.62 -9.33 15.53
CA PRO A 324 14.82 -9.11 14.75
C PRO A 324 14.57 -8.06 13.65
N PHE A 325 15.44 -7.03 13.64
CA PHE A 325 15.41 -5.96 12.65
C PHE A 325 16.60 -6.13 11.71
N ASP A 326 16.46 -7.08 10.83
CA ASP A 326 17.43 -7.44 9.80
C ASP A 326 16.74 -7.47 8.43
N LYS A 327 17.45 -7.89 7.40
CA LYS A 327 16.91 -7.96 6.04
C LYS A 327 15.57 -8.70 5.95
N SER A 328 15.34 -9.74 6.77
CA SER A 328 14.08 -10.51 6.78
C SER A 328 12.90 -9.77 7.45
N PHE A 329 13.13 -8.58 8.02
CA PHE A 329 12.06 -7.70 8.45
C PHE A 329 11.39 -7.01 7.26
N TYR A 330 12.16 -6.68 6.23
CA TYR A 330 11.69 -6.02 5.02
C TYR A 330 11.33 -7.01 3.90
N LEU A 331 12.07 -8.11 3.79
CA LEU A 331 12.06 -8.97 2.63
C LEU A 331 11.66 -10.41 2.97
N ASP A 332 10.79 -10.97 2.17
CA ASP A 332 10.50 -12.39 2.08
C ASP A 332 10.47 -12.83 0.60
N ASP A 333 10.04 -14.07 0.31
CA ASP A 333 10.05 -14.63 -1.04
C ASP A 333 9.08 -13.90 -2.02
N GLU A 334 8.20 -13.04 -1.53
CA GLU A 334 7.19 -12.34 -2.33
C GLU A 334 7.47 -10.85 -2.49
N THR A 335 8.34 -10.25 -1.66
CA THR A 335 8.66 -8.81 -1.67
C THR A 335 9.68 -8.50 -2.76
N MET A 336 9.21 -8.24 -3.99
CA MET A 336 10.05 -8.00 -5.17
C MET A 336 10.23 -6.52 -5.50
N ALA A 337 9.31 -5.68 -5.07
CA ALA A 337 9.35 -4.24 -5.28
C ALA A 337 9.91 -3.47 -4.06
N THR A 338 10.07 -4.14 -2.92
CA THR A 338 10.71 -3.55 -1.75
C THR A 338 12.23 -3.40 -1.99
N PRO A 339 12.81 -2.20 -1.77
CA PRO A 339 14.25 -1.96 -1.90
C PRO A 339 15.08 -2.76 -0.89
N GLY A 340 16.29 -3.15 -1.30
CA GLY A 340 17.22 -3.84 -0.39
C GLY A 340 17.90 -5.08 -0.96
N TYR A 341 17.71 -5.36 -2.24
CA TYR A 341 18.45 -6.38 -2.98
C TYR A 341 19.76 -5.88 -3.54
#